data_69aeb7a2a8b20d7a20f74e2f794d5124
#
_entry.id   69aeb7a2a8b20d7a20f74e2f794d5124
#
_cell.length_a   1.000
_cell.length_b   1.000
_cell.length_c   1.000
_cell.angle_alpha   90.00
_cell.angle_beta   90.00
_cell.angle_gamma   90.00
#
_symmetry.space_group_name_H-M   'P 1'
#
loop_
_entity.id
_entity.type
_entity.pdbx_description
1 polymer ?
#
loop_
_entity_poly.entity_id
_entity_poly.type
_entity_poly.pdbx_seq_one_letter_code
_entity_poly.pdbx_strand_id
1 'polypeptide(L)'
;IDQADYSVPASMDHAWAELPAYVEDPDYRYVTHYAPLSSTVTARNFTICYDTKKRIANWVAYPIHSCYRVGKYERSNAWKYDPEVPEEFQVDLSRGSYNGRPIRGHQCMSYHRYVSYSSLLNEQTFYSTNIMPQDPDFNSGSWGDLEDLTLKYISYPDTLYNVTGTYGVQGYTTDKGGNRVAIPQYCWKVLLRTKSGRTGKRIDQITDASQLAAIGYWAENSSTTTGNIKQYITSVADIEEKTGYKFFTMLDEAIAADVKAQNNPSDWGIN
;
A
#
# COMPACT_ATOMS: atom_id res chain seq x y z
N ILE A 1 1.72 -3.74 -38.44
CA ILE A 1 2.00 -3.85 -36.96
C ILE A 1 1.03 -2.90 -36.32
N ASP A 2 -0.09 -3.42 -35.85
CA ASP A 2 -1.07 -2.64 -35.13
C ASP A 2 -0.37 -2.06 -33.90
N GLN A 3 -0.30 -0.73 -33.82
CA GLN A 3 0.00 -0.07 -32.56
C GLN A 3 -1.17 -0.43 -31.63
N ALA A 4 -0.91 -1.31 -30.68
CA ALA A 4 -1.84 -1.52 -29.58
C ALA A 4 -2.08 -0.16 -28.94
N ASP A 5 -3.34 0.20 -28.80
CA ASP A 5 -3.76 1.43 -28.15
C ASP A 5 -3.51 1.25 -26.64
N TYR A 6 -2.32 1.68 -26.19
CA TYR A 6 -1.89 1.59 -24.78
C TYR A 6 -2.56 2.72 -23.99
N SER A 7 -3.87 2.61 -23.84
CA SER A 7 -4.59 3.50 -22.93
C SER A 7 -4.22 3.20 -21.48
N VAL A 8 -4.08 4.25 -20.66
CA VAL A 8 -3.91 4.09 -19.21
C VAL A 8 -5.08 3.27 -18.66
N PRO A 9 -4.85 2.19 -17.91
CA PRO A 9 -5.92 1.40 -17.34
C PRO A 9 -6.87 2.25 -16.49
N ALA A 10 -8.18 1.98 -16.54
CA ALA A 10 -9.18 2.73 -15.78
C ALA A 10 -8.86 2.82 -14.28
N SER A 11 -8.22 1.78 -13.71
CA SER A 11 -7.75 1.79 -12.31
C SER A 11 -6.67 2.83 -12.02
N MET A 12 -5.99 3.34 -13.05
CA MET A 12 -4.92 4.34 -12.93
C MET A 12 -5.30 5.71 -13.47
N ASP A 13 -6.46 5.81 -14.14
CA ASP A 13 -6.97 7.07 -14.70
C ASP A 13 -7.76 7.86 -13.63
N HIS A 14 -7.10 8.16 -12.51
CA HIS A 14 -7.67 8.92 -11.42
C HIS A 14 -6.64 9.86 -10.80
N ALA A 15 -7.09 11.08 -10.45
CA ALA A 15 -6.28 12.06 -9.73
C ALA A 15 -6.31 11.81 -8.20
N TRP A 16 -5.98 10.60 -7.78
CA TRP A 16 -5.87 10.24 -6.36
C TRP A 16 -4.43 10.38 -5.89
N ALA A 17 -4.23 11.05 -4.76
CA ALA A 17 -2.89 11.40 -4.27
C ALA A 17 -2.03 10.20 -3.89
N GLU A 18 -2.65 9.07 -3.55
CA GLU A 18 -1.93 7.84 -3.24
C GLU A 18 -1.39 7.13 -4.48
N LEU A 19 -1.94 7.37 -5.68
CA LEU A 19 -1.54 6.61 -6.87
C LEU A 19 -0.15 6.99 -7.36
N PRO A 20 0.78 6.02 -7.48
CA PRO A 20 1.97 6.21 -8.29
C PRO A 20 1.63 6.41 -9.78
N ALA A 21 2.53 7.00 -10.55
CA ALA A 21 2.38 7.08 -11.99
C ALA A 21 2.23 5.69 -12.62
N TYR A 22 1.41 5.60 -13.66
CA TYR A 22 1.28 4.38 -14.44
C TYR A 22 2.61 3.98 -15.08
N VAL A 23 2.94 2.71 -14.99
CA VAL A 23 4.08 2.07 -15.66
C VAL A 23 3.53 0.97 -16.55
N GLU A 24 3.79 1.08 -17.85
CA GLU A 24 3.42 0.03 -18.80
C GLU A 24 4.36 -1.17 -18.67
N ASP A 25 3.79 -2.34 -18.36
CA ASP A 25 4.49 -3.62 -18.33
C ASP A 25 3.49 -4.74 -18.60
N PRO A 26 3.78 -5.67 -19.54
CA PRO A 26 2.83 -6.74 -19.90
C PRO A 26 2.52 -7.71 -18.76
N ASP A 27 3.38 -7.77 -17.75
CA ASP A 27 3.21 -8.65 -16.60
C ASP A 27 2.45 -7.97 -15.44
N TYR A 28 2.20 -6.65 -15.53
CA TYR A 28 1.49 -5.92 -14.49
C TYR A 28 -0.02 -5.92 -14.73
N ARG A 29 -0.76 -6.04 -13.63
CA ARG A 29 -2.23 -5.88 -13.60
C ARG A 29 -2.57 -4.79 -12.60
N TYR A 30 -3.32 -3.81 -13.06
CA TYR A 30 -3.79 -2.68 -12.25
C TYR A 30 -5.26 -2.88 -11.93
N VAL A 31 -5.59 -2.97 -10.66
CA VAL A 31 -6.95 -3.18 -10.17
C VAL A 31 -7.25 -2.21 -9.05
N THR A 32 -8.39 -1.55 -9.13
CA THR A 32 -8.95 -0.78 -8.01
C THR A 32 -10.17 -1.49 -7.45
N HIS A 33 -10.11 -1.84 -6.17
CA HIS A 33 -11.23 -2.39 -5.45
C HIS A 33 -12.09 -1.28 -4.85
N TYR A 34 -13.40 -1.47 -4.93
CA TYR A 34 -14.40 -0.59 -4.34
C TYR A 34 -15.23 -1.36 -3.33
N ALA A 35 -15.69 -0.67 -2.28
CA ALA A 35 -16.59 -1.26 -1.30
C ALA A 35 -17.59 -0.21 -0.77
N PRO A 36 -18.82 -0.63 -0.41
CA PRO A 36 -19.79 0.27 0.17
C PRO A 36 -19.40 0.61 1.62
N LEU A 37 -19.36 1.91 1.93
CA LEU A 37 -19.18 2.43 3.28
C LEU A 37 -20.54 2.66 3.96
N SER A 38 -21.58 2.91 3.17
CA SER A 38 -22.98 3.08 3.61
C SER A 38 -23.92 2.70 2.47
N SER A 39 -25.23 2.83 2.69
CA SER A 39 -26.24 2.60 1.66
C SER A 39 -26.14 3.55 0.44
N THR A 40 -25.45 4.67 0.59
CA THR A 40 -25.37 5.72 -0.44
C THR A 40 -23.93 6.02 -0.90
N VAL A 41 -22.94 5.50 -0.20
CA VAL A 41 -21.51 5.78 -0.48
C VAL A 41 -20.75 4.49 -0.77
N THR A 42 -20.25 4.39 -1.99
CA THR A 42 -19.24 3.42 -2.38
C THR A 42 -17.92 4.15 -2.60
N ALA A 43 -16.85 3.67 -1.98
CA ALA A 43 -15.54 4.30 -2.07
C ALA A 43 -14.48 3.32 -2.57
N ARG A 44 -13.40 3.87 -3.14
CA ARG A 44 -12.20 3.09 -3.42
C ARG A 44 -11.65 2.52 -2.12
N ASN A 45 -11.33 1.24 -2.12
CA ASN A 45 -10.69 0.57 -0.99
C ASN A 45 -9.18 0.67 -1.12
N PHE A 46 -8.63 0.10 -2.17
CA PHE A 46 -7.21 0.22 -2.54
C PHE A 46 -7.03 -0.08 -4.03
N THR A 47 -5.92 0.41 -4.58
CA THR A 47 -5.46 0.10 -5.93
C THR A 47 -4.18 -0.71 -5.85
N ILE A 48 -4.04 -1.72 -6.68
CA ILE A 48 -2.85 -2.57 -6.76
C ILE A 48 -2.15 -2.43 -8.11
N CYS A 49 -0.84 -2.56 -8.11
CA CYS A 49 -0.01 -2.92 -9.25
C CYS A 49 0.52 -4.34 -9.00
N TYR A 50 -0.15 -5.34 -9.54
CA TYR A 50 0.16 -6.75 -9.31
C TYR A 50 1.09 -7.29 -10.38
N ASP A 51 2.20 -7.90 -9.97
CA ASP A 51 3.15 -8.56 -10.85
C ASP A 51 2.80 -10.06 -10.97
N THR A 52 2.31 -10.47 -12.13
CA THR A 52 1.83 -11.83 -12.40
C THR A 52 2.94 -12.88 -12.38
N LYS A 53 4.19 -12.50 -12.69
CA LYS A 53 5.35 -13.40 -12.64
C LYS A 53 5.84 -13.63 -11.21
N LYS A 54 5.88 -12.56 -10.41
CA LYS A 54 6.25 -12.65 -9.00
C LYS A 54 5.13 -13.20 -8.13
N ARG A 55 3.87 -13.01 -8.57
CA ARG A 55 2.64 -13.32 -7.82
C ARG A 55 2.53 -12.56 -6.50
N ILE A 56 3.03 -11.32 -6.50
CA ILE A 56 2.86 -10.32 -5.44
C ILE A 56 2.62 -8.95 -6.05
N ALA A 57 1.99 -8.06 -5.32
CA ALA A 57 1.89 -6.67 -5.77
C ALA A 57 3.24 -5.96 -5.64
N ASN A 58 3.62 -5.23 -6.68
CA ASN A 58 4.73 -4.29 -6.61
C ASN A 58 4.40 -3.15 -5.65
N TRP A 59 3.14 -2.72 -5.63
CA TRP A 59 2.62 -1.79 -4.64
C TRP A 59 1.10 -1.91 -4.49
N VAL A 60 0.61 -1.47 -3.32
CA VAL A 60 -0.80 -1.27 -2.97
C VAL A 60 -0.96 0.13 -2.42
N ALA A 61 -1.82 0.93 -3.07
CA ALA A 61 -2.05 2.34 -2.75
C ALA A 61 -3.45 2.54 -2.18
N TYR A 62 -3.58 3.26 -1.07
CA TYR A 62 -4.88 3.45 -0.44
C TYR A 62 -4.92 4.67 0.49
N PRO A 63 -6.08 5.35 0.59
CA PRO A 63 -6.28 6.42 1.56
C PRO A 63 -6.53 5.84 2.95
N ILE A 64 -6.04 6.51 3.99
CA ILE A 64 -6.31 6.20 5.39
C ILE A 64 -7.12 7.37 5.98
N HIS A 65 -8.33 7.07 6.43
CA HIS A 65 -9.26 8.06 6.98
C HIS A 65 -10.31 7.38 7.87
N SER A 66 -10.90 8.12 8.79
CA SER A 66 -11.89 7.59 9.74
C SER A 66 -13.13 6.97 9.08
N CYS A 67 -13.52 7.44 7.89
CA CYS A 67 -14.67 6.87 7.15
C CYS A 67 -14.50 5.39 6.79
N TYR A 68 -13.28 4.89 6.75
CA TYR A 68 -12.98 3.47 6.52
C TYR A 68 -12.95 2.63 7.81
N ARG A 69 -13.21 3.26 8.97
CA ARG A 69 -13.13 2.61 10.29
C ARG A 69 -14.33 3.01 11.15
N VAL A 70 -15.50 2.49 10.79
CA VAL A 70 -16.76 2.82 11.46
C VAL A 70 -17.38 1.56 12.09
N GLY A 71 -17.56 1.58 13.40
CA GLY A 71 -18.14 0.48 14.16
C GLY A 71 -17.11 -0.40 14.82
N LYS A 72 -17.43 -1.68 15.03
CA LYS A 72 -16.57 -2.67 15.67
C LYS A 72 -15.68 -3.35 14.63
N TYR A 73 -14.39 -3.41 14.89
CA TYR A 73 -13.49 -4.20 14.07
C TYR A 73 -13.75 -5.70 14.24
N GLU A 74 -13.98 -6.36 13.13
CA GLU A 74 -14.03 -7.83 13.03
C GLU A 74 -13.11 -8.26 11.89
N ARG A 75 -12.08 -9.03 12.22
CA ARG A 75 -11.16 -9.57 11.23
C ARG A 75 -11.87 -10.70 10.47
N SER A 76 -12.14 -10.50 9.17
CA SER A 76 -12.91 -11.44 8.36
C SER A 76 -12.17 -12.78 8.14
N ASN A 77 -10.82 -12.73 8.03
CA ASN A 77 -10.01 -13.88 7.62
C ASN A 77 -10.51 -14.54 6.32
N ALA A 78 -11.12 -13.76 5.43
CA ALA A 78 -11.74 -14.21 4.19
C ALA A 78 -10.69 -14.45 3.08
N TRP A 79 -9.69 -15.29 3.38
CA TRP A 79 -8.61 -15.64 2.47
C TRP A 79 -9.14 -16.27 1.19
N LYS A 80 -8.95 -15.58 0.06
CA LYS A 80 -9.43 -16.02 -1.25
C LYS A 80 -8.65 -15.36 -2.38
N TYR A 81 -8.84 -15.86 -3.58
CA TYR A 81 -8.37 -15.20 -4.79
C TYR A 81 -9.05 -13.85 -4.97
N ASP A 82 -8.33 -12.93 -5.57
CA ASP A 82 -8.87 -11.67 -6.07
C ASP A 82 -9.68 -11.95 -7.34
N PRO A 83 -10.98 -11.63 -7.39
CA PRO A 83 -11.81 -11.93 -8.55
C PRO A 83 -11.44 -11.12 -9.80
N GLU A 84 -10.69 -10.03 -9.66
CA GLU A 84 -10.29 -9.14 -10.76
C GLU A 84 -8.96 -9.57 -11.42
N VAL A 85 -8.28 -10.59 -10.88
CA VAL A 85 -7.03 -11.13 -11.43
C VAL A 85 -7.22 -12.63 -11.70
N PRO A 86 -6.84 -13.17 -12.89
CA PRO A 86 -6.98 -14.59 -13.16
C PRO A 86 -6.25 -15.46 -12.12
N GLU A 87 -6.90 -16.55 -11.68
CA GLU A 87 -6.40 -17.43 -10.61
C GLU A 87 -5.02 -18.03 -10.91
N GLU A 88 -4.72 -18.31 -12.20
CA GLU A 88 -3.41 -18.85 -12.60
C GLU A 88 -2.23 -17.95 -12.27
N PHE A 89 -2.47 -16.66 -12.05
CA PHE A 89 -1.46 -15.68 -11.65
C PHE A 89 -1.39 -15.46 -10.12
N GLN A 90 -2.22 -16.12 -9.35
CA GLN A 90 -2.33 -15.94 -7.92
C GLN A 90 -1.82 -17.14 -7.12
N VAL A 91 -1.74 -17.01 -5.82
CA VAL A 91 -1.46 -18.08 -4.86
C VAL A 91 -2.69 -18.35 -3.99
N ASP A 92 -2.94 -19.61 -3.66
CA ASP A 92 -4.05 -19.99 -2.79
C ASP A 92 -3.66 -19.87 -1.32
N LEU A 93 -4.11 -18.80 -0.69
CA LEU A 93 -3.88 -18.56 0.73
C LEU A 93 -5.06 -19.01 1.63
N SER A 94 -6.13 -19.56 1.06
CA SER A 94 -7.27 -20.07 1.81
C SER A 94 -6.91 -21.29 2.65
N ARG A 95 -5.94 -22.08 2.19
CA ARG A 95 -5.49 -23.34 2.79
C ARG A 95 -4.39 -23.16 3.84
N GLY A 96 -3.98 -21.94 4.14
CA GLY A 96 -2.94 -21.61 5.10
C GLY A 96 -1.91 -20.63 4.57
N SER A 97 -0.85 -20.39 5.35
CA SER A 97 0.28 -19.56 4.96
C SER A 97 1.19 -20.29 3.96
N TYR A 98 2.22 -19.59 3.53
CA TYR A 98 3.27 -20.14 2.66
C TYR A 98 3.99 -21.32 3.29
N ASN A 99 4.69 -22.11 2.50
CA ASN A 99 5.61 -23.11 2.98
C ASN A 99 6.92 -22.46 3.49
N GLY A 100 7.53 -23.07 4.51
CA GLY A 100 8.72 -22.51 5.15
C GLY A 100 8.41 -21.39 6.15
N ARG A 101 9.36 -20.45 6.29
CA ARG A 101 9.31 -19.38 7.29
C ARG A 101 8.34 -18.23 7.00
N PRO A 102 8.17 -17.78 5.74
CA PRO A 102 7.34 -16.60 5.47
C PRO A 102 5.89 -16.75 5.89
N ILE A 103 5.32 -15.65 6.37
CA ILE A 103 3.90 -15.54 6.72
C ILE A 103 3.16 -14.64 5.73
N ARG A 104 1.82 -14.63 5.84
CA ARG A 104 0.93 -13.78 5.04
C ARG A 104 0.97 -12.34 5.54
N GLY A 105 1.79 -11.49 4.91
CA GLY A 105 1.89 -10.06 5.22
C GLY A 105 0.91 -9.25 4.38
N HIS A 106 0.11 -8.40 5.02
CA HIS A 106 -0.79 -7.47 4.34
C HIS A 106 -0.03 -6.26 3.80
N GLN A 107 -0.37 -5.81 2.58
CA GLN A 107 0.09 -4.51 2.08
C GLN A 107 -0.92 -3.40 2.43
N CYS A 108 -2.21 -3.59 2.14
CA CYS A 108 -3.28 -2.80 2.75
C CYS A 108 -3.71 -3.49 4.05
N MET A 109 -3.44 -2.87 5.17
CA MET A 109 -3.67 -3.41 6.51
C MET A 109 -5.16 -3.61 6.78
N SER A 110 -5.57 -4.81 7.21
CA SER A 110 -6.98 -5.12 7.48
C SER A 110 -7.60 -4.25 8.59
N TYR A 111 -6.79 -3.84 9.57
CA TYR A 111 -7.24 -2.96 10.65
C TYR A 111 -7.52 -1.52 10.20
N HIS A 112 -7.11 -1.11 9.00
CA HIS A 112 -7.50 0.16 8.38
C HIS A 112 -8.89 0.10 7.71
N ARG A 113 -9.49 -1.07 7.60
CA ARG A 113 -10.63 -1.35 6.73
C ARG A 113 -11.74 -2.11 7.47
N TYR A 114 -12.65 -1.38 8.09
CA TYR A 114 -13.88 -1.97 8.64
C TYR A 114 -15.00 -0.95 8.76
N VAL A 115 -16.17 -1.31 8.29
CA VAL A 115 -17.39 -0.54 8.47
C VAL A 115 -18.53 -1.49 8.86
N SER A 116 -19.39 -1.05 9.76
CA SER A 116 -20.52 -1.89 10.21
C SER A 116 -21.53 -2.17 9.10
N TYR A 117 -21.53 -1.36 8.04
CA TYR A 117 -22.47 -1.50 6.93
C TYR A 117 -22.20 -2.73 6.06
N SER A 118 -20.92 -3.08 5.84
CA SER A 118 -20.53 -4.18 4.95
C SER A 118 -19.21 -4.78 5.38
N SER A 119 -19.10 -6.10 5.36
CA SER A 119 -17.84 -6.83 5.57
C SER A 119 -16.88 -6.74 4.37
N LEU A 120 -17.39 -6.39 3.18
CA LEU A 120 -16.63 -6.44 1.93
C LEU A 120 -15.34 -5.62 2.00
N LEU A 121 -15.40 -4.44 2.65
CA LEU A 121 -14.24 -3.57 2.81
C LEU A 121 -13.07 -4.30 3.51
N ASN A 122 -13.36 -5.08 4.55
CA ASN A 122 -12.36 -5.87 5.26
C ASN A 122 -11.99 -7.15 4.49
N GLU A 123 -12.97 -7.83 3.90
CA GLU A 123 -12.74 -9.08 3.15
C GLU A 123 -11.76 -8.89 1.99
N GLN A 124 -11.86 -7.78 1.26
CA GLN A 124 -10.94 -7.47 0.16
C GLN A 124 -9.49 -7.40 0.60
N THR A 125 -9.20 -7.02 1.86
CA THR A 125 -7.81 -6.99 2.35
C THR A 125 -7.20 -8.39 2.47
N PHE A 126 -8.01 -9.45 2.43
CA PHE A 126 -7.59 -10.85 2.44
C PHE A 126 -7.47 -11.48 1.04
N TYR A 127 -7.67 -10.70 -0.01
CA TYR A 127 -7.35 -11.15 -1.37
C TYR A 127 -5.87 -11.44 -1.50
N SER A 128 -5.53 -12.56 -2.16
CA SER A 128 -4.14 -12.98 -2.33
C SER A 128 -3.26 -11.93 -2.99
N THR A 129 -3.85 -11.05 -3.82
CA THR A 129 -3.16 -9.94 -4.48
C THR A 129 -2.70 -8.83 -3.54
N ASN A 130 -3.30 -8.73 -2.35
CA ASN A 130 -2.91 -7.80 -1.29
C ASN A 130 -1.86 -8.38 -0.32
N ILE A 131 -1.47 -9.65 -0.50
CA ILE A 131 -0.65 -10.40 0.46
C ILE A 131 0.71 -10.71 -0.14
N MET A 132 1.75 -10.54 0.67
CA MET A 132 3.13 -10.85 0.30
C MET A 132 3.76 -11.84 1.29
N PRO A 133 4.71 -12.69 0.86
CA PRO A 133 5.54 -13.45 1.78
C PRO A 133 6.42 -12.52 2.61
N GLN A 134 6.21 -12.49 3.91
CA GLN A 134 6.92 -11.59 4.82
C GLN A 134 7.58 -12.38 5.96
N ASP A 135 8.78 -11.96 6.38
CA ASP A 135 9.42 -12.53 7.55
C ASP A 135 8.58 -12.23 8.81
N PRO A 136 8.29 -13.22 9.67
CA PRO A 136 7.42 -13.03 10.83
C PRO A 136 7.95 -12.02 11.85
N ASP A 137 9.28 -11.97 12.08
CA ASP A 137 9.86 -11.03 13.04
C ASP A 137 9.84 -9.61 12.50
N PHE A 138 10.06 -9.44 11.19
CA PHE A 138 9.90 -8.17 10.51
C PHE A 138 8.43 -7.70 10.55
N ASN A 139 7.48 -8.59 10.22
CA ASN A 139 6.06 -8.26 10.19
C ASN A 139 5.53 -7.80 11.55
N SER A 140 5.89 -8.50 12.63
CA SER A 140 5.46 -8.16 14.00
C SER A 140 6.33 -7.10 14.67
N GLY A 141 7.49 -6.80 14.13
CA GLY A 141 8.44 -5.82 14.63
C GLY A 141 8.29 -4.46 13.94
N SER A 142 9.36 -4.00 13.29
CA SER A 142 9.42 -2.64 12.74
C SER A 142 8.35 -2.34 11.67
N TRP A 143 7.86 -3.36 10.95
CA TRP A 143 6.74 -3.18 10.04
C TRP A 143 5.43 -2.91 10.79
N GLY A 144 5.16 -3.67 11.86
CA GLY A 144 4.00 -3.44 12.75
C GLY A 144 4.05 -2.07 13.40
N ASP A 145 5.22 -1.63 13.89
CA ASP A 145 5.39 -0.29 14.47
C ASP A 145 5.08 0.82 13.45
N LEU A 146 5.42 0.61 12.16
CA LEU A 146 5.10 1.54 11.09
C LEU A 146 3.59 1.56 10.78
N GLU A 147 2.94 0.41 10.85
CA GLU A 147 1.48 0.31 10.70
C GLU A 147 0.77 1.02 11.86
N ASP A 148 1.24 0.86 13.10
CA ASP A 148 0.73 1.55 14.28
C ASP A 148 0.94 3.06 14.19
N LEU A 149 2.05 3.52 13.59
CA LEU A 149 2.26 4.94 13.31
C LEU A 149 1.12 5.53 12.48
N THR A 150 0.67 4.83 11.45
CA THR A 150 -0.39 5.33 10.57
C THR A 150 -1.73 5.47 11.27
N LEU A 151 -1.99 4.67 12.32
CA LEU A 151 -3.23 4.74 13.10
C LEU A 151 -3.39 6.08 13.84
N LYS A 152 -2.30 6.75 14.17
CA LYS A 152 -2.32 8.06 14.85
C LYS A 152 -3.03 9.14 14.03
N TYR A 153 -3.04 9.01 12.70
CA TYR A 153 -3.57 10.02 11.78
C TYR A 153 -5.03 9.79 11.37
N ILE A 154 -5.63 8.67 11.76
CA ILE A 154 -7.02 8.33 11.41
C ILE A 154 -8.03 9.29 12.03
N SER A 155 -7.72 9.86 13.20
CA SER A 155 -8.59 10.83 13.87
C SER A 155 -8.55 12.23 13.28
N TYR A 156 -7.64 12.49 12.33
CA TYR A 156 -7.57 13.77 11.65
C TYR A 156 -8.62 13.86 10.55
N PRO A 157 -9.24 15.05 10.33
CA PRO A 157 -10.19 15.26 9.24
C PRO A 157 -9.61 15.10 7.83
N ASP A 158 -8.34 15.46 7.66
CA ASP A 158 -7.65 15.30 6.38
C ASP A 158 -7.13 13.87 6.20
N THR A 159 -7.11 13.41 4.98
CA THR A 159 -6.68 12.05 4.64
C THR A 159 -5.17 11.88 4.73
N LEU A 160 -4.72 10.74 5.25
CA LEU A 160 -3.36 10.21 5.07
C LEU A 160 -3.35 9.32 3.83
N TYR A 161 -2.49 9.64 2.89
CA TYR A 161 -2.30 8.85 1.66
C TYR A 161 -1.12 7.90 1.86
N ASN A 162 -1.34 6.62 1.54
CA ASN A 162 -0.35 5.57 1.76
C ASN A 162 -0.14 4.73 0.51
N VAL A 163 1.12 4.46 0.21
CA VAL A 163 1.53 3.41 -0.73
C VAL A 163 2.43 2.45 0.02
N THR A 164 2.09 1.17 -0.05
CA THR A 164 2.92 0.08 0.48
C THR A 164 3.46 -0.71 -0.70
N GLY A 165 4.75 -1.03 -0.72
CA GLY A 165 5.30 -1.76 -1.85
C GLY A 165 6.40 -2.75 -1.51
N THR A 166 6.80 -3.48 -2.55
CA THR A 166 7.85 -4.48 -2.52
C THR A 166 8.92 -4.16 -3.56
N TYR A 167 10.15 -4.60 -3.31
CA TYR A 167 11.23 -4.44 -4.28
C TYR A 167 12.23 -5.59 -4.20
N GLY A 168 12.76 -5.99 -5.36
CA GLY A 168 13.70 -7.10 -5.47
C GLY A 168 13.09 -8.45 -5.12
N VAL A 169 13.85 -9.50 -5.31
CA VAL A 169 13.50 -10.88 -4.98
C VAL A 169 14.69 -11.51 -4.28
N GLN A 170 14.54 -11.90 -3.02
CA GLN A 170 15.59 -12.61 -2.29
C GLN A 170 15.47 -14.13 -2.35
N GLY A 171 14.36 -14.64 -2.86
CA GLY A 171 14.09 -16.06 -2.97
C GLY A 171 12.63 -16.32 -3.35
N TYR A 172 12.23 -17.56 -3.22
CA TYR A 172 10.87 -18.01 -3.54
C TYR A 172 10.37 -18.97 -2.47
N THR A 173 9.06 -18.96 -2.29
CA THR A 173 8.33 -19.96 -1.53
C THR A 173 7.17 -20.47 -2.36
N THR A 174 6.31 -21.28 -1.76
CA THR A 174 5.07 -21.78 -2.38
C THR A 174 3.91 -21.65 -1.42
N ASP A 175 2.70 -21.58 -1.96
CA ASP A 175 1.48 -21.83 -1.19
C ASP A 175 1.34 -23.34 -0.86
N LYS A 176 0.24 -23.74 -0.21
CA LYS A 176 -0.05 -25.14 0.12
C LYS A 176 -0.40 -26.01 -1.09
N GLY A 177 -0.69 -25.38 -2.22
CA GLY A 177 -0.92 -26.04 -3.52
C GLY A 177 0.33 -26.23 -4.36
N GLY A 178 1.48 -25.66 -3.92
CA GLY A 178 2.75 -25.73 -4.66
C GLY A 178 2.95 -24.58 -5.65
N ASN A 179 2.05 -23.60 -5.70
CA ASN A 179 2.22 -22.42 -6.56
C ASN A 179 3.35 -21.53 -6.04
N ARG A 180 4.34 -21.29 -6.90
CA ARG A 180 5.53 -20.52 -6.59
C ARG A 180 5.20 -19.03 -6.46
N VAL A 181 5.80 -18.35 -5.46
CA VAL A 181 5.66 -16.92 -5.21
C VAL A 181 7.00 -16.34 -4.80
N ALA A 182 7.30 -15.12 -5.26
CA ALA A 182 8.51 -14.41 -4.89
C ALA A 182 8.46 -13.93 -3.44
N ILE A 183 9.59 -14.04 -2.74
CA ILE A 183 9.82 -13.41 -1.44
C ILE A 183 10.48 -12.06 -1.74
N PRO A 184 9.83 -10.92 -1.47
CA PRO A 184 10.44 -9.62 -1.71
C PRO A 184 11.67 -9.43 -0.84
N GLN A 185 12.71 -8.81 -1.39
CA GLN A 185 13.92 -8.48 -0.63
C GLN A 185 13.69 -7.28 0.28
N TYR A 186 13.00 -6.27 -0.23
CA TYR A 186 12.66 -5.05 0.51
C TYR A 186 11.16 -4.84 0.54
N CYS A 187 10.70 -4.27 1.64
CA CYS A 187 9.36 -3.69 1.79
C CYS A 187 9.51 -2.20 2.05
N TRP A 188 8.62 -1.40 1.44
CA TRP A 188 8.67 0.05 1.57
C TRP A 188 7.27 0.64 1.75
N LYS A 189 7.23 1.86 2.32
CA LYS A 189 6.03 2.70 2.36
C LYS A 189 6.37 4.13 1.94
N VAL A 190 5.36 4.77 1.34
CA VAL A 190 5.34 6.21 1.07
C VAL A 190 4.09 6.78 1.71
N LEU A 191 4.26 7.79 2.55
CA LEU A 191 3.18 8.47 3.26
C LEU A 191 3.15 9.95 2.88
N LEU A 192 1.94 10.48 2.66
CA LEU A 192 1.70 11.89 2.39
C LEU A 192 0.48 12.39 3.19
N ARG A 193 0.60 13.53 3.86
CA ARG A 193 -0.50 14.19 4.56
C ARG A 193 -0.32 15.70 4.63
N THR A 194 -1.37 16.42 4.98
CA THR A 194 -1.21 17.81 5.46
C THR A 194 -0.63 17.79 6.87
N LYS A 195 0.26 18.74 7.21
CA LYS A 195 0.87 18.80 8.55
C LYS A 195 -0.16 19.06 9.64
N SER A 196 -1.10 19.98 9.40
CA SER A 196 -2.15 20.27 10.36
C SER A 196 -3.20 19.16 10.51
N GLY A 197 -3.43 18.38 9.46
CA GLY A 197 -4.49 17.38 9.40
C GLY A 197 -5.91 17.96 9.42
N ARG A 198 -6.06 19.27 9.32
CA ARG A 198 -7.34 20.01 9.50
C ARG A 198 -7.53 21.13 8.49
N THR A 199 -7.00 20.99 7.29
CA THR A 199 -7.11 22.04 6.27
C THR A 199 -8.50 22.07 5.63
N GLY A 200 -9.21 20.95 5.61
CA GLY A 200 -10.47 20.79 4.88
C GLY A 200 -10.32 20.93 3.38
N LYS A 201 -9.08 20.87 2.87
CA LYS A 201 -8.74 21.00 1.44
C LYS A 201 -8.34 19.65 0.86
N ARG A 202 -8.59 19.46 -0.42
CA ARG A 202 -7.94 18.39 -1.16
C ARG A 202 -6.44 18.68 -1.23
N ILE A 203 -5.65 17.60 -1.29
CA ILE A 203 -4.18 17.72 -1.25
C ILE A 203 -3.62 18.54 -2.43
N ASP A 204 -4.25 18.46 -3.61
CA ASP A 204 -3.89 19.21 -4.81
C ASP A 204 -4.22 20.72 -4.73
N GLN A 205 -4.99 21.13 -3.73
CA GLN A 205 -5.28 22.53 -3.44
C GLN A 205 -4.26 23.17 -2.50
N ILE A 206 -3.31 22.39 -2.00
CA ILE A 206 -2.22 22.89 -1.15
C ILE A 206 -1.09 23.39 -2.05
N THR A 207 -0.87 24.69 -2.02
CA THR A 207 0.10 25.40 -2.87
C THR A 207 1.39 25.79 -2.13
N ASP A 208 1.56 25.31 -0.91
CA ASP A 208 2.73 25.56 -0.06
C ASP A 208 3.24 24.22 0.47
N ALA A 209 4.42 23.81 0.01
CA ALA A 209 5.07 22.56 0.40
C ALA A 209 5.31 22.47 1.92
N SER A 210 5.45 23.62 2.61
CA SER A 210 5.64 23.64 4.07
C SER A 210 4.42 23.15 4.85
N GLN A 211 3.23 23.13 4.22
CA GLN A 211 2.00 22.62 4.83
C GLN A 211 1.83 21.10 4.65
N LEU A 212 2.69 20.48 3.85
CA LEU A 212 2.68 19.05 3.57
C LEU A 212 3.80 18.33 4.32
N ALA A 213 3.52 17.10 4.75
CA ALA A 213 4.50 16.18 5.27
C ALA A 213 4.48 14.90 4.45
N ALA A 214 5.66 14.49 3.96
CA ALA A 214 5.87 13.20 3.35
C ALA A 214 7.05 12.48 4.00
N ILE A 215 7.02 11.16 3.95
CA ILE A 215 8.09 10.31 4.47
C ILE A 215 8.11 8.99 3.71
N GLY A 216 9.31 8.46 3.52
CA GLY A 216 9.55 7.11 3.02
C GLY A 216 10.02 6.19 4.14
N TYR A 217 9.74 4.92 3.99
CA TYR A 217 10.27 3.83 4.79
C TYR A 217 10.79 2.75 3.85
N TRP A 218 12.02 2.28 4.09
CA TRP A 218 12.67 1.26 3.28
C TRP A 218 13.43 0.28 4.17
N ALA A 219 13.04 -0.99 4.16
CA ALA A 219 13.66 -2.00 5.00
C ALA A 219 13.75 -3.36 4.32
N GLU A 220 14.75 -4.14 4.69
CA GLU A 220 14.85 -5.54 4.26
C GLU A 220 13.74 -6.38 4.91
N ASN A 221 13.17 -7.27 4.14
CA ASN A 221 12.22 -8.29 4.60
C ASN A 221 12.99 -9.43 5.29
N SER A 222 13.45 -9.19 6.50
CA SER A 222 14.39 -10.04 7.22
C SER A 222 14.17 -10.01 8.73
N SER A 223 14.47 -11.12 9.40
CA SER A 223 14.45 -11.22 10.87
C SER A 223 15.47 -10.31 11.55
N THR A 224 16.45 -9.79 10.81
CA THR A 224 17.44 -8.84 11.33
C THR A 224 16.97 -7.39 11.27
N THR A 225 15.85 -7.11 10.58
CA THR A 225 15.24 -5.79 10.51
C THR A 225 14.42 -5.54 11.76
N THR A 226 15.09 -5.07 12.81
CA THR A 226 14.54 -4.89 14.16
C THR A 226 14.80 -3.48 14.68
N GLY A 227 14.22 -3.15 15.84
CA GLY A 227 14.45 -1.89 16.51
C GLY A 227 13.58 -0.74 16.00
N ASN A 228 13.99 0.49 16.32
CA ASN A 228 13.20 1.68 16.04
C ASN A 228 13.08 1.93 14.53
N ILE A 229 11.86 2.17 14.05
CA ILE A 229 11.56 2.47 12.64
C ILE A 229 12.34 3.65 12.07
N LYS A 230 12.84 4.55 12.93
CA LYS A 230 13.68 5.69 12.55
C LYS A 230 14.90 5.28 11.72
N GLN A 231 15.45 4.09 11.95
CA GLN A 231 16.61 3.56 11.23
C GLN A 231 16.34 3.30 9.75
N TYR A 232 15.07 3.10 9.39
CA TYR A 232 14.61 2.74 8.06
C TYR A 232 13.89 3.87 7.34
N ILE A 233 13.83 5.04 7.98
CA ILE A 233 13.22 6.24 7.39
C ILE A 233 14.12 6.76 6.28
N THR A 234 13.52 7.13 5.18
CA THR A 234 14.17 7.75 4.03
C THR A 234 13.24 8.79 3.39
N SER A 235 13.71 9.46 2.36
CA SER A 235 12.87 10.36 1.57
C SER A 235 12.05 9.60 0.52
N VAL A 236 10.96 10.21 0.06
CA VAL A 236 10.19 9.67 -1.06
C VAL A 236 11.02 9.69 -2.34
N ALA A 237 11.87 10.72 -2.51
CA ALA A 237 12.80 10.82 -3.64
C ALA A 237 13.76 9.62 -3.70
N ASP A 238 14.27 9.14 -2.56
CA ASP A 238 15.13 7.94 -2.52
C ASP A 238 14.38 6.69 -2.95
N ILE A 239 13.10 6.57 -2.58
CA ILE A 239 12.26 5.44 -3.01
C ILE A 239 12.01 5.51 -4.52
N GLU A 240 11.75 6.71 -5.07
CA GLU A 240 11.64 6.91 -6.52
C GLU A 240 12.92 6.49 -7.26
N GLU A 241 14.09 6.85 -6.72
CA GLU A 241 15.37 6.48 -7.32
C GLU A 241 15.58 4.95 -7.32
N LYS A 242 15.25 4.28 -6.19
CA LYS A 242 15.43 2.84 -6.05
C LYS A 242 14.44 2.03 -6.90
N THR A 243 13.19 2.50 -7.01
CA THR A 243 12.10 1.72 -7.63
C THR A 243 11.80 2.11 -9.06
N GLY A 244 12.13 3.34 -9.46
CA GLY A 244 11.72 3.93 -10.73
C GLY A 244 10.28 4.47 -10.76
N TYR A 245 9.50 4.24 -9.69
CA TYR A 245 8.13 4.80 -9.60
C TYR A 245 8.17 6.30 -9.40
N LYS A 246 7.03 6.96 -9.72
CA LYS A 246 6.83 8.39 -9.50
C LYS A 246 5.60 8.57 -8.63
N PHE A 247 5.75 9.31 -7.54
CA PHE A 247 4.69 9.59 -6.59
C PHE A 247 4.20 11.03 -6.68
N PHE A 248 3.04 11.30 -6.10
CA PHE A 248 2.47 12.65 -5.94
C PHE A 248 2.25 13.37 -7.27
N THR A 249 1.87 12.63 -8.31
CA THR A 249 1.71 13.15 -9.68
C THR A 249 0.61 14.21 -9.82
N MET A 250 -0.27 14.32 -8.83
CA MET A 250 -1.33 15.32 -8.81
C MET A 250 -0.93 16.67 -8.16
N LEU A 251 0.23 16.72 -7.49
CA LEU A 251 0.77 17.97 -6.96
C LEU A 251 1.47 18.76 -8.06
N ASP A 252 1.53 20.08 -7.91
CA ASP A 252 2.43 20.90 -8.69
C ASP A 252 3.86 20.35 -8.63
N GLU A 253 4.59 20.36 -9.74
CA GLU A 253 5.89 19.71 -9.86
C GLU A 253 6.92 20.25 -8.86
N ALA A 254 6.95 21.56 -8.65
CA ALA A 254 7.89 22.17 -7.69
C ALA A 254 7.51 21.81 -6.26
N ILE A 255 6.23 21.82 -5.92
CA ILE A 255 5.72 21.40 -4.61
C ILE A 255 6.02 19.91 -4.39
N ALA A 256 5.76 19.07 -5.39
CA ALA A 256 6.05 17.64 -5.32
C ALA A 256 7.55 17.37 -5.07
N ALA A 257 8.44 18.10 -5.76
CA ALA A 257 9.89 17.96 -5.56
C ALA A 257 10.31 18.28 -4.12
N ASP A 258 9.84 19.40 -3.58
CA ASP A 258 10.16 19.81 -2.21
C ASP A 258 9.62 18.81 -1.18
N VAL A 259 8.38 18.31 -1.39
CA VAL A 259 7.74 17.36 -0.48
C VAL A 259 8.43 15.99 -0.52
N LYS A 260 8.83 15.51 -1.70
CA LYS A 260 9.55 14.24 -1.87
C LYS A 260 10.94 14.25 -1.25
N ALA A 261 11.59 15.40 -1.20
CA ALA A 261 12.91 15.56 -0.59
C ALA A 261 12.86 15.55 0.95
N GLN A 262 11.69 15.64 1.56
CA GLN A 262 11.55 15.64 3.02
C GLN A 262 12.04 14.31 3.62
N ASN A 263 12.77 14.44 4.72
CA ASN A 263 13.17 13.32 5.57
C ASN A 263 13.19 13.81 7.02
N ASN A 264 12.01 14.08 7.57
CA ASN A 264 11.87 14.64 8.91
C ASN A 264 10.99 13.74 9.80
N PRO A 265 11.59 12.79 10.53
CA PRO A 265 10.85 11.89 11.42
C PRO A 265 9.99 12.60 12.45
N SER A 266 10.41 13.80 12.92
CA SER A 266 9.67 14.53 13.95
C SER A 266 8.29 15.02 13.49
N ASP A 267 8.12 15.31 12.19
CA ASP A 267 6.80 15.64 11.62
C ASP A 267 5.80 14.45 11.72
N TRP A 268 6.32 13.26 12.01
CA TRP A 268 5.58 12.02 12.14
C TRP A 268 5.53 11.47 13.57
N GLY A 269 6.11 12.20 14.53
CA GLY A 269 6.20 11.76 15.92
C GLY A 269 7.11 10.55 16.12
N ILE A 270 8.12 10.41 15.26
CA ILE A 270 9.18 9.41 15.35
C ILE A 270 10.37 10.06 16.03
N ASN A 271 10.72 9.59 17.23
CA ASN A 271 11.79 10.15 18.08
C ASN A 271 13.07 9.33 18.02
#